data_292c5bb7ad08c4e8a97c2ca68700ab90
#
_entry.id   292c5bb7ad08c4e8a97c2ca68700ab90
#
_cell.length_a   1.000
_cell.length_b   1.000
_cell.length_c   1.000
_cell.angle_alpha   90.00
_cell.angle_beta   90.00
_cell.angle_gamma   90.00
#
_symmetry.space_group_name_H-M   'P 1'
#
loop_
_entity.id
_entity.type
_entity.pdbx_description
1 polymer ?
#
loop_
_entity_poly.entity_id
_entity_poly.type
_entity_poly.pdbx_seq_one_letter_code
_entity_poly.pdbx_strand_id
1 'polypeptide(L)'
;MLKTCLVVLVAVVLGGTGHVLLAKGMRPIGDLTEAPSGRLGGMILRAVSNPWLLLGVALQASFFAIYLTLLSRADVSQVLPLTALDYIVVALLAQWLLGEGVTVVRWAGIAFIVVGVVLVSRT
;
A
#
# COMPACT_ATOMS: atom_id res chain seq x y z
N MET A 1 -16.48 -16.99 -5.96
CA MET A 1 -16.20 -16.54 -4.59
C MET A 1 -14.74 -16.79 -4.19
N LEU A 2 -14.34 -18.07 -4.18
CA LEU A 2 -12.95 -18.40 -3.80
C LEU A 2 -11.91 -17.73 -4.69
N LYS A 3 -12.14 -17.71 -5.99
CA LYS A 3 -11.25 -17.08 -6.96
C LYS A 3 -11.08 -15.58 -6.68
N THR A 4 -12.19 -14.89 -6.40
CA THR A 4 -12.18 -13.47 -6.08
C THR A 4 -11.42 -13.21 -4.77
N CYS A 5 -11.63 -14.05 -3.75
CA CYS A 5 -10.91 -13.92 -2.48
C CYS A 5 -9.41 -14.10 -2.66
N LEU A 6 -8.97 -15.07 -3.48
CA LEU A 6 -7.56 -15.28 -3.76
C LEU A 6 -6.96 -14.09 -4.50
N VAL A 7 -7.67 -13.52 -5.47
CA VAL A 7 -7.22 -12.35 -6.20
C VAL A 7 -7.08 -11.15 -5.25
N VAL A 8 -8.05 -10.96 -4.37
CA VAL A 8 -8.00 -9.87 -3.38
C VAL A 8 -6.82 -10.04 -2.43
N LEU A 9 -6.57 -11.27 -1.96
CA LEU A 9 -5.43 -11.53 -1.07
C LEU A 9 -4.10 -11.23 -1.76
N VAL A 10 -3.95 -11.64 -3.02
CA VAL A 10 -2.74 -11.35 -3.79
C VAL A 10 -2.58 -9.83 -3.96
N ALA A 11 -3.66 -9.14 -4.32
CA ALA A 11 -3.65 -7.69 -4.49
C ALA A 11 -3.26 -6.99 -3.19
N VAL A 12 -3.82 -7.42 -2.07
CA VAL A 12 -3.55 -6.84 -0.75
C VAL A 12 -2.08 -6.99 -0.38
N VAL A 13 -1.51 -8.17 -0.59
CA VAL A 13 -0.09 -8.42 -0.28
C VAL A 13 0.81 -7.58 -1.19
N LEU A 14 0.53 -7.54 -2.48
CA LEU A 14 1.31 -6.73 -3.43
C LEU A 14 1.22 -5.24 -3.10
N GLY A 15 0.01 -4.75 -2.87
CA GLY A 15 -0.22 -3.33 -2.56
C GLY A 15 0.41 -2.92 -1.23
N GLY A 16 0.21 -3.71 -0.19
CA GLY A 16 0.78 -3.43 1.13
C GLY A 16 2.30 -3.45 1.13
N THR A 17 2.90 -4.47 0.50
CA THR A 17 4.35 -4.57 0.36
C THR A 17 4.88 -3.40 -0.47
N GLY A 18 4.20 -3.05 -1.56
CA GLY A 18 4.57 -1.92 -2.40
C GLY A 18 4.58 -0.61 -1.62
N HIS A 19 3.55 -0.35 -0.81
CA HIS A 19 3.49 0.86 0.02
C HIS A 19 4.68 0.95 0.96
N VAL A 20 5.04 -0.15 1.62
CA VAL A 20 6.16 -0.18 2.56
C VAL A 20 7.49 0.06 1.83
N LEU A 21 7.68 -0.54 0.66
CA LEU A 21 8.90 -0.34 -0.12
C LEU A 21 9.01 1.09 -0.65
N LEU A 22 7.89 1.69 -1.06
CA LEU A 22 7.87 3.10 -1.44
C LEU A 22 8.31 4.00 -0.28
N ALA A 23 7.80 3.74 0.92
CA ALA A 23 8.19 4.48 2.11
C ALA A 23 9.68 4.29 2.41
N LYS A 24 10.16 3.06 2.32
CA LYS A 24 11.57 2.75 2.57
C LYS A 24 12.49 3.46 1.58
N GLY A 25 12.07 3.56 0.32
CA GLY A 25 12.83 4.26 -0.70
C GLY A 25 12.80 5.77 -0.55
N MET A 26 11.68 6.34 -0.10
CA MET A 26 11.51 7.79 -0.01
C MET A 26 12.10 8.41 1.25
N ARG A 27 12.19 7.67 2.35
CA ARG A 27 12.68 8.24 3.62
C ARG A 27 14.06 8.89 3.51
N PRO A 28 15.07 8.25 2.87
CA PRO A 28 16.38 8.89 2.72
C PRO A 28 16.37 10.09 1.78
N ILE A 29 15.40 10.17 0.87
CA ILE A 29 15.30 11.25 -0.12
C ILE A 29 14.74 12.51 0.50
N GLY A 30 13.70 12.37 1.33
CA GLY A 30 13.06 13.47 2.03
C GLY A 30 11.86 14.06 1.30
N ASP A 31 11.40 15.20 1.77
CA ASP A 31 10.18 15.83 1.29
C ASP A 31 10.47 16.71 0.08
N LEU A 32 9.89 16.31 -1.07
CA LEU A 32 10.04 17.05 -2.33
C LEU A 32 9.41 18.44 -2.28
N THR A 33 8.35 18.60 -1.47
CA THR A 33 7.64 19.88 -1.37
C THR A 33 8.44 20.94 -0.60
N GLU A 34 9.36 20.53 0.27
CA GLU A 34 10.19 21.41 1.06
C GLU A 34 11.57 21.65 0.42
N ALA A 35 11.84 21.00 -0.72
CA ALA A 35 13.15 21.10 -1.37
C ALA A 35 13.34 22.49 -1.98
N PRO A 36 14.54 23.09 -1.80
CA PRO A 36 14.91 24.28 -2.57
C PRO A 36 14.88 23.96 -4.05
N SER A 37 14.49 24.93 -4.87
CA SER A 37 14.33 24.73 -6.32
C SER A 37 15.57 24.13 -7.01
N GLY A 38 16.77 24.41 -6.48
CA GLY A 38 18.00 23.86 -7.04
C GLY A 38 18.26 22.39 -6.67
N ARG A 39 17.53 21.83 -5.68
CA ARG A 39 17.72 20.44 -5.24
C ARG A 39 16.65 19.50 -5.73
N LEU A 40 15.53 20.04 -6.21
CA LEU A 40 14.38 19.22 -6.60
C LEU A 40 14.75 18.20 -7.69
N GLY A 41 15.49 18.64 -8.71
CA GLY A 41 15.94 17.77 -9.80
C GLY A 41 16.83 16.62 -9.31
N GLY A 42 17.75 16.92 -8.38
CA GLY A 42 18.63 15.91 -7.77
C GLY A 42 17.84 14.90 -6.94
N MET A 43 16.84 15.36 -6.19
CA MET A 43 15.99 14.48 -5.38
C MET A 43 15.16 13.55 -6.27
N ILE A 44 14.61 14.07 -7.36
CA ILE A 44 13.86 13.27 -8.34
C ILE A 44 14.78 12.21 -8.97
N LEU A 45 16.00 12.59 -9.33
CA LEU A 45 16.96 11.66 -9.90
C LEU A 45 17.31 10.54 -8.91
N ARG A 46 17.49 10.87 -7.64
CA ARG A 46 17.74 9.87 -6.60
C ARG A 46 16.54 8.94 -6.42
N ALA A 47 15.32 9.48 -6.49
CA ALA A 47 14.11 8.69 -6.40
C ALA A 47 14.02 7.69 -7.55
N VAL A 48 14.26 8.15 -8.77
CA VAL A 48 14.19 7.29 -9.98
C VAL A 48 15.26 6.20 -9.95
N SER A 49 16.40 6.45 -9.31
CA SER A 49 17.49 5.47 -9.24
C SER A 49 17.47 4.61 -7.98
N ASN A 50 16.55 4.85 -7.04
CA ASN A 50 16.47 4.10 -5.79
C ASN A 50 15.83 2.72 -6.04
N PRO A 51 16.55 1.60 -5.74
CA PRO A 51 16.00 0.27 -6.03
C PRO A 51 14.76 -0.08 -5.20
N TRP A 52 14.69 0.38 -3.96
CA TRP A 52 13.51 0.14 -3.12
C TRP A 52 12.27 0.85 -3.68
N LEU A 53 12.45 2.09 -4.12
CA LEU A 53 11.38 2.86 -4.71
C LEU A 53 10.91 2.24 -6.03
N LEU A 54 11.85 1.83 -6.88
CA LEU A 54 11.53 1.19 -8.15
C LEU A 54 10.77 -0.12 -7.95
N LEU A 55 11.20 -0.93 -7.00
CA LEU A 55 10.51 -2.17 -6.68
C LEU A 55 9.11 -1.90 -6.13
N GLY A 56 8.97 -0.89 -5.27
CA GLY A 56 7.67 -0.48 -4.75
C GLY A 56 6.72 -0.03 -5.85
N VAL A 57 7.23 0.76 -6.81
CA VAL A 57 6.43 1.20 -7.97
C VAL A 57 6.00 0.00 -8.82
N ALA A 58 6.90 -0.95 -9.05
CA ALA A 58 6.58 -2.16 -9.81
C ALA A 58 5.47 -2.97 -9.13
N LEU A 59 5.53 -3.12 -7.81
CA LEU A 59 4.49 -3.81 -7.05
C LEU A 59 3.17 -3.05 -7.09
N GLN A 60 3.21 -1.72 -7.01
CA GLN A 60 2.00 -0.90 -7.12
C GLN A 60 1.38 -0.99 -8.51
N ALA A 61 2.21 -1.03 -9.55
CA ALA A 61 1.70 -1.20 -10.91
C ALA A 61 1.01 -2.56 -11.08
N SER A 62 1.60 -3.61 -10.51
CA SER A 62 1.00 -4.94 -10.51
C SER A 62 -0.33 -4.95 -9.73
N PHE A 63 -0.35 -4.31 -8.57
CA PHE A 63 -1.57 -4.14 -7.79
C PHE A 63 -2.65 -3.41 -8.59
N PHE A 64 -2.28 -2.33 -9.27
CA PHE A 64 -3.22 -1.54 -10.05
C PHE A 64 -3.85 -2.35 -11.18
N ALA A 65 -3.05 -3.19 -11.86
CA ALA A 65 -3.58 -4.09 -12.90
C ALA A 65 -4.61 -5.06 -12.34
N ILE A 66 -4.32 -5.66 -11.18
CA ILE A 66 -5.25 -6.56 -10.49
C ILE A 66 -6.50 -5.79 -10.05
N TYR A 67 -6.31 -4.59 -9.52
CA TYR A 67 -7.39 -3.72 -9.09
C TYR A 67 -8.35 -3.40 -10.24
N LEU A 68 -7.82 -3.09 -11.42
CA LEU A 68 -8.64 -2.84 -12.60
C LEU A 68 -9.46 -4.07 -12.97
N THR A 69 -8.87 -5.26 -12.87
CA THR A 69 -9.57 -6.52 -13.12
C THR A 69 -10.73 -6.70 -12.14
N LEU A 70 -10.49 -6.41 -10.86
CA LEU A 70 -11.55 -6.50 -9.84
C LEU A 70 -12.67 -5.51 -10.12
N LEU A 71 -12.35 -4.31 -10.55
CA LEU A 71 -13.37 -3.30 -10.88
C LEU A 71 -14.26 -3.72 -12.05
N SER A 72 -13.74 -4.57 -12.93
CA SER A 72 -14.55 -5.08 -14.05
C SER A 72 -15.58 -6.13 -13.62
N ARG A 73 -15.44 -6.69 -12.42
CA ARG A 73 -16.30 -7.78 -11.93
C ARG A 73 -17.20 -7.42 -10.77
N ALA A 74 -16.84 -6.38 -10.02
CA ALA A 74 -17.51 -6.06 -8.76
C ALA A 74 -17.71 -4.56 -8.64
N ASP A 75 -18.61 -4.19 -7.73
CA ASP A 75 -18.90 -2.78 -7.47
C ASP A 75 -17.69 -2.06 -6.87
N VAL A 76 -17.48 -0.83 -7.29
CA VAL A 76 -16.40 0.03 -6.75
C VAL A 76 -16.53 0.17 -5.24
N SER A 77 -17.76 0.36 -4.76
CA SER A 77 -18.02 0.51 -3.32
C SER A 77 -17.68 -0.74 -2.51
N GLN A 78 -17.56 -1.90 -3.15
CA GLN A 78 -17.14 -3.14 -2.51
C GLN A 78 -15.64 -3.36 -2.66
N VAL A 79 -15.09 -3.12 -3.84
CA VAL A 79 -13.68 -3.36 -4.14
C VAL A 79 -12.76 -2.47 -3.32
N LEU A 80 -13.08 -1.17 -3.24
CA LEU A 80 -12.23 -0.23 -2.51
C LEU A 80 -12.06 -0.57 -1.03
N PRO A 81 -13.15 -0.85 -0.28
CA PRO A 81 -12.97 -1.28 1.10
C PRO A 81 -12.23 -2.61 1.24
N LEU A 82 -12.44 -3.55 0.31
CA LEU A 82 -11.72 -4.83 0.37
C LEU A 82 -10.21 -4.65 0.25
N THR A 83 -9.77 -3.71 -0.59
CA THR A 83 -8.33 -3.42 -0.70
C THR A 83 -7.77 -2.79 0.56
N ALA A 84 -8.61 -2.26 1.45
CA ALA A 84 -8.17 -1.71 2.73
C ALA A 84 -7.58 -2.77 3.67
N LEU A 85 -7.75 -4.06 3.39
CA LEU A 85 -7.07 -5.12 4.13
C LEU A 85 -5.54 -4.99 4.05
N ASP A 86 -5.02 -4.24 3.08
CA ASP A 86 -3.60 -4.00 2.97
C ASP A 86 -3.04 -3.23 4.18
N TYR A 87 -3.88 -2.54 4.95
CA TYR A 87 -3.45 -1.88 6.19
C TYR A 87 -2.83 -2.86 7.18
N ILE A 88 -3.32 -4.11 7.22
CA ILE A 88 -2.72 -5.14 8.08
C ILE A 88 -1.30 -5.44 7.60
N VAL A 89 -1.14 -5.65 6.30
CA VAL A 89 0.16 -5.94 5.69
C VAL A 89 1.11 -4.77 5.91
N VAL A 90 0.63 -3.55 5.68
CA VAL A 90 1.43 -2.33 5.87
C VAL A 90 1.90 -2.21 7.32
N ALA A 91 1.01 -2.41 8.29
CA ALA A 91 1.36 -2.29 9.71
C ALA A 91 2.41 -3.33 10.11
N LEU A 92 2.24 -4.58 9.69
CA LEU A 92 3.19 -5.65 10.01
C LEU A 92 4.56 -5.39 9.38
N LEU A 93 4.58 -5.05 8.10
CA LEU A 93 5.84 -4.82 7.39
C LEU A 93 6.52 -3.53 7.84
N ALA A 94 5.75 -2.48 8.12
CA ALA A 94 6.32 -1.23 8.62
C ALA A 94 7.00 -1.44 9.96
N GLN A 95 6.37 -2.21 10.84
CA GLN A 95 6.94 -2.55 12.14
C GLN A 95 8.23 -3.38 11.99
N TRP A 96 8.23 -4.28 11.02
CA TRP A 96 9.32 -5.24 10.83
C TRP A 96 10.45 -4.67 9.97
N LEU A 97 10.14 -4.11 8.80
CA LEU A 97 11.15 -3.64 7.85
C LEU A 97 11.61 -2.21 8.11
N LEU A 98 10.71 -1.34 8.55
CA LEU A 98 11.01 0.07 8.78
C LEU A 98 11.31 0.39 10.24
N GLY A 99 11.08 -0.57 11.14
CA GLY A 99 11.28 -0.37 12.56
C GLY A 99 10.31 0.62 13.20
N GLU A 100 9.15 0.85 12.57
CA GLU A 100 8.13 1.73 13.12
C GLU A 100 7.47 1.10 14.34
N GLY A 101 7.24 1.90 15.37
CA GLY A 101 6.46 1.47 16.54
C GLY A 101 4.98 1.64 16.27
N VAL A 102 4.29 0.55 15.97
CA VAL A 102 2.84 0.58 15.78
C VAL A 102 2.17 0.48 17.14
N THR A 103 1.49 1.55 17.54
CA THR A 103 0.86 1.63 18.86
C THR A 103 -0.38 0.74 18.94
N VAL A 104 -0.81 0.46 20.18
CA VAL A 104 -2.04 -0.30 20.42
C VAL A 104 -3.24 0.42 19.81
N VAL A 105 -3.25 1.76 19.87
CA VAL A 105 -4.32 2.57 19.29
C VAL A 105 -4.39 2.38 17.78
N ARG A 106 -3.23 2.33 17.10
CA ARG A 106 -3.20 2.06 15.66
C ARG A 106 -3.72 0.67 15.33
N TRP A 107 -3.34 -0.33 16.10
CA TRP A 107 -3.85 -1.69 15.92
C TRP A 107 -5.36 -1.76 16.14
N ALA A 108 -5.87 -1.02 17.14
CA ALA A 108 -7.31 -0.94 17.38
C ALA A 108 -8.03 -0.32 16.17
N GLY A 109 -7.48 0.76 15.61
CA GLY A 109 -8.04 1.38 14.41
C GLY A 109 -8.05 0.44 13.21
N ILE A 110 -6.96 -0.32 13.02
CA ILE A 110 -6.88 -1.32 11.95
C ILE A 110 -7.93 -2.41 12.15
N ALA A 111 -8.16 -2.84 13.40
CA ALA A 111 -9.19 -3.83 13.71
C ALA A 111 -10.58 -3.32 13.31
N PHE A 112 -10.90 -2.05 13.57
CA PHE A 112 -12.15 -1.44 13.13
C PHE A 112 -12.29 -1.41 11.60
N ILE A 113 -11.19 -1.14 10.91
CA ILE A 113 -11.18 -1.18 9.44
C ILE A 113 -11.51 -2.58 8.95
N VAL A 114 -10.91 -3.61 9.55
CA VAL A 114 -11.16 -5.01 9.18
C VAL A 114 -12.62 -5.38 9.41
N VAL A 115 -13.20 -4.96 10.53
CA VAL A 115 -14.63 -5.17 10.80
C VAL A 115 -15.48 -4.53 9.71
N GLY A 116 -15.16 -3.28 9.33
CA GLY A 116 -15.85 -2.59 8.26
C GLY A 116 -15.75 -3.33 6.91
N VAL A 117 -14.56 -3.84 6.60
CA VAL A 117 -14.34 -4.63 5.38
C VAL A 117 -15.20 -5.90 5.37
N VAL A 118 -15.27 -6.61 6.49
CA VAL A 118 -16.09 -7.81 6.61
C VAL A 118 -17.57 -7.49 6.35
N LEU A 119 -18.06 -6.39 6.91
CA LEU A 119 -19.44 -5.96 6.70
C LEU A 119 -19.71 -5.65 5.23
N VAL A 120 -18.82 -4.93 4.58
CA VAL A 120 -18.96 -4.60 3.15
C VAL A 120 -18.91 -5.87 2.30
N SER A 121 -18.05 -6.82 2.63
CA SER A 121 -17.90 -8.04 1.85
C SER A 121 -19.15 -8.93 1.89
N ARG A 122 -19.98 -8.77 2.92
CA ARG A 122 -21.22 -9.55 3.06
C ARG A 122 -22.41 -8.98 2.31
N THR A 123 -22.28 -7.76 1.83
CA THR A 123 -23.35 -7.11 1.07
C THR A 123 -23.09 -7.21 -0.43
#